data_03a65386e2d9310aea141bd4122611cb
#
_entry.id   03a65386e2d9310aea141bd4122611cb
#
_cell.length_a   1.000
_cell.length_b   1.000
_cell.length_c   1.000
_cell.angle_alpha   90.00
_cell.angle_beta   90.00
_cell.angle_gamma   90.00
#
_symmetry.space_group_name_H-M   'P 1'
#
loop_
_entity.id
_entity.type
_entity.pdbx_description
1 polymer ?
#
loop_
_entity_poly.entity_id
_entity_poly.type
_entity_poly.pdbx_seq_one_letter_code
_entity_poly.pdbx_strand_id
1 'polypeptide(L)'
;MATEKKEFKTEVQQLLDLVIHSLYSNKDIFLRELISNASDACDRLRYEALTEPKLTEGDADFRITLAIDKKAKTLTVSDNGIGMDHDDLTGALGTIARSGTQAFVDQINGAGEDKLAMIGQFGVGFYSSFIVAKKVEVLTRKAGGKDAWLWSSDGRGEFTIAEAERDARGTDVIVHLDKKQDEFLDPVRIETVVKQHSDHISIPVVLKGEGGDEAQGKDGGDKTLNTASALWTRDKKSITKDQYKEFYSHVSHAFDEPWLTLHNAVEGVVSYTSLLFIPPSQPF
;
A
#
# COMPACT_ATOMS: atom_id res chain seq x y z
N MET A 1 -19.35 48.56 -6.23
CA MET A 1 -18.27 47.88 -6.95
C MET A 1 -18.72 46.45 -7.22
N ALA A 2 -18.70 46.02 -8.47
CA ALA A 2 -19.07 44.65 -8.81
C ALA A 2 -17.93 43.72 -8.46
N THR A 3 -18.19 42.68 -7.66
CA THR A 3 -17.21 41.66 -7.32
C THR A 3 -17.24 40.59 -8.42
N GLU A 4 -16.14 40.43 -9.14
CA GLU A 4 -15.98 39.39 -10.16
C GLU A 4 -15.48 38.12 -9.49
N LYS A 5 -16.18 36.99 -9.62
CA LYS A 5 -15.78 35.68 -9.16
C LYS A 5 -15.05 34.94 -10.29
N LYS A 6 -13.82 34.47 -10.07
CA LYS A 6 -13.05 33.67 -11.05
C LYS A 6 -12.67 32.35 -10.42
N GLU A 7 -12.64 31.28 -11.22
CA GLU A 7 -12.15 29.96 -10.80
C GLU A 7 -10.66 29.83 -11.09
N PHE A 8 -9.94 29.10 -10.21
CA PHE A 8 -8.55 28.74 -10.47
C PHE A 8 -8.50 27.69 -11.59
N LYS A 9 -7.59 27.86 -12.55
CA LYS A 9 -7.27 26.85 -13.56
C LYS A 9 -6.06 26.05 -13.09
N THR A 10 -6.09 24.73 -13.29
CA THR A 10 -5.03 23.83 -12.85
C THR A 10 -4.26 23.33 -14.06
N GLU A 11 -2.93 23.50 -14.05
CA GLU A 11 -1.98 22.87 -14.95
C GLU A 11 -1.65 21.48 -14.39
N VAL A 12 -2.30 20.42 -14.90
CA VAL A 12 -2.22 19.04 -14.38
C VAL A 12 -0.78 18.54 -14.36
N GLN A 13 -0.01 18.82 -15.40
CA GLN A 13 1.38 18.39 -15.50
C GLN A 13 2.26 19.04 -14.43
N GLN A 14 2.12 20.34 -14.18
CA GLN A 14 2.85 21.02 -13.12
C GLN A 14 2.46 20.54 -11.73
N LEU A 15 1.18 20.20 -11.52
CA LEU A 15 0.71 19.65 -10.27
C LEU A 15 1.32 18.25 -10.03
N LEU A 16 1.35 17.39 -11.03
CA LEU A 16 2.00 16.08 -10.97
C LEU A 16 3.49 16.21 -10.67
N ASP A 17 4.20 17.09 -11.37
CA ASP A 17 5.62 17.37 -11.12
C ASP A 17 5.88 17.83 -9.68
N LEU A 18 4.98 18.65 -9.13
CA LEU A 18 5.08 19.15 -7.78
C LEU A 18 4.83 18.04 -6.74
N VAL A 19 3.82 17.18 -6.98
CA VAL A 19 3.54 16.00 -6.14
C VAL A 19 4.72 15.04 -6.18
N ILE A 20 5.22 14.72 -7.37
CA ILE A 20 6.28 13.73 -7.57
C ILE A 20 7.63 14.21 -6.98
N HIS A 21 7.99 15.48 -7.18
CA HIS A 21 9.34 15.97 -6.89
C HIS A 21 9.46 16.83 -5.63
N SER A 22 8.36 17.39 -5.11
CA SER A 22 8.42 18.33 -3.99
C SER A 22 7.82 17.82 -2.69
N LEU A 23 6.83 16.92 -2.74
CA LEU A 23 6.19 16.38 -1.53
C LEU A 23 7.01 15.28 -0.86
N TYR A 24 7.83 14.57 -1.62
CA TYR A 24 8.54 13.40 -1.12
C TYR A 24 10.06 13.58 -1.22
N SER A 25 10.71 13.80 -0.09
CA SER A 25 12.17 13.86 0.01
C SER A 25 12.83 12.47 0.02
N ASN A 26 12.09 11.42 0.38
CA ASN A 26 12.55 10.03 0.39
C ASN A 26 11.83 9.21 -0.68
N LYS A 27 12.61 8.59 -1.58
CA LYS A 27 12.07 7.76 -2.67
C LYS A 27 11.36 6.50 -2.18
N ASP A 28 11.76 5.93 -1.04
CA ASP A 28 11.19 4.69 -0.48
C ASP A 28 9.68 4.77 -0.27
N ILE A 29 9.17 5.98 -0.18
CA ILE A 29 7.76 6.27 0.02
C ILE A 29 6.89 5.65 -1.08
N PHE A 30 7.38 5.54 -2.33
CA PHE A 30 6.57 4.94 -3.39
C PHE A 30 6.16 3.49 -3.05
N LEU A 31 7.10 2.70 -2.53
CA LEU A 31 6.82 1.31 -2.17
C LEU A 31 5.87 1.23 -0.98
N ARG A 32 6.06 2.09 0.03
CA ARG A 32 5.12 2.21 1.16
C ARG A 32 3.70 2.51 0.68
N GLU A 33 3.52 3.48 -0.19
CA GLU A 33 2.21 3.87 -0.70
C GLU A 33 1.55 2.76 -1.53
N LEU A 34 2.32 2.06 -2.39
CA LEU A 34 1.79 0.94 -3.16
C LEU A 34 1.36 -0.22 -2.26
N ILE A 35 2.16 -0.56 -1.24
CA ILE A 35 1.81 -1.60 -0.27
C ILE A 35 0.59 -1.19 0.56
N SER A 36 0.48 0.08 0.97
CA SER A 36 -0.68 0.59 1.70
C SER A 36 -1.96 0.50 0.87
N ASN A 37 -1.91 0.90 -0.42
CA ASN A 37 -3.04 0.79 -1.32
C ASN A 37 -3.46 -0.68 -1.55
N ALA A 38 -2.49 -1.59 -1.68
CA ALA A 38 -2.74 -3.02 -1.80
C ALA A 38 -3.40 -3.60 -0.53
N SER A 39 -2.95 -3.15 0.66
CA SER A 39 -3.57 -3.53 1.94
C SER A 39 -5.02 -3.04 2.02
N ASP A 40 -5.27 -1.78 1.66
CA ASP A 40 -6.63 -1.21 1.64
C ASP A 40 -7.56 -1.98 0.69
N ALA A 41 -7.04 -2.41 -0.48
CA ALA A 41 -7.80 -3.22 -1.43
C ALA A 41 -8.18 -4.60 -0.85
N CYS A 42 -7.28 -5.23 -0.09
CA CYS A 42 -7.54 -6.48 0.61
C CYS A 42 -8.56 -6.29 1.75
N ASP A 43 -8.41 -5.24 2.55
CA ASP A 43 -9.33 -4.97 3.66
C ASP A 43 -10.73 -4.60 3.15
N ARG A 44 -10.83 -3.86 2.05
CA ARG A 44 -12.10 -3.58 1.39
C ARG A 44 -12.79 -4.88 0.94
N LEU A 45 -12.07 -5.77 0.26
CA LEU A 45 -12.65 -7.07 -0.14
C LEU A 45 -13.06 -7.91 1.07
N ARG A 46 -12.24 -7.94 2.12
CA ARG A 46 -12.56 -8.64 3.38
C ARG A 46 -13.87 -8.14 3.97
N TYR A 47 -14.08 -6.83 3.97
CA TYR A 47 -15.32 -6.22 4.46
C TYR A 47 -16.53 -6.53 3.57
N GLU A 48 -16.42 -6.32 2.26
CA GLU A 48 -17.49 -6.60 1.30
C GLU A 48 -17.89 -8.11 1.30
N ALA A 49 -16.92 -8.99 1.49
CA ALA A 49 -17.12 -10.43 1.58
C ALA A 49 -17.89 -10.89 2.84
N LEU A 50 -18.04 -10.04 3.86
CA LEU A 50 -18.93 -10.34 5.00
C LEU A 50 -20.39 -10.46 4.57
N THR A 51 -20.81 -9.67 3.59
CA THR A 51 -22.16 -9.69 3.03
C THR A 51 -22.25 -10.53 1.76
N GLU A 52 -21.17 -10.61 0.97
CA GLU A 52 -21.11 -11.35 -0.27
C GLU A 52 -19.87 -12.26 -0.35
N PRO A 53 -19.86 -13.40 0.34
CA PRO A 53 -18.69 -14.30 0.42
C PRO A 53 -18.13 -14.79 -0.92
N LYS A 54 -18.95 -14.79 -1.99
CA LYS A 54 -18.54 -15.19 -3.33
C LYS A 54 -17.46 -14.29 -3.94
N LEU A 55 -17.33 -13.06 -3.47
CA LEU A 55 -16.32 -12.12 -3.94
C LEU A 55 -14.89 -12.60 -3.69
N THR A 56 -14.68 -13.47 -2.69
CA THR A 56 -13.35 -14.05 -2.45
C THR A 56 -12.94 -15.07 -3.51
N GLU A 57 -13.86 -15.52 -4.36
CA GLU A 57 -13.60 -16.50 -5.44
C GLU A 57 -12.88 -17.77 -4.95
N GLY A 58 -13.08 -18.13 -3.67
CA GLY A 58 -12.47 -19.30 -3.02
C GLY A 58 -11.04 -19.06 -2.49
N ASP A 59 -10.47 -17.86 -2.67
CA ASP A 59 -9.17 -17.46 -2.11
C ASP A 59 -9.38 -16.34 -1.07
N ALA A 60 -9.45 -16.72 0.21
CA ALA A 60 -9.58 -15.80 1.35
C ALA A 60 -8.22 -15.49 2.02
N ASP A 61 -7.13 -16.06 1.52
CA ASP A 61 -5.79 -15.83 2.02
C ASP A 61 -5.21 -14.56 1.39
N PHE A 62 -5.54 -13.41 1.99
CA PHE A 62 -5.07 -12.12 1.50
C PHE A 62 -3.56 -11.97 1.62
N ARG A 63 -2.94 -11.45 0.56
CA ARG A 63 -1.49 -11.24 0.48
C ARG A 63 -1.12 -10.14 -0.49
N ILE A 64 0.01 -9.53 -0.23
CA ILE A 64 0.68 -8.59 -1.13
C ILE A 64 1.95 -9.26 -1.60
N THR A 65 2.17 -9.34 -2.90
CA THR A 65 3.33 -10.00 -3.49
C THR A 65 4.21 -8.98 -4.20
N LEU A 66 5.51 -9.01 -3.90
CA LEU A 66 6.53 -8.22 -4.58
C LEU A 66 7.33 -9.12 -5.51
N ALA A 67 7.46 -8.73 -6.78
CA ALA A 67 8.25 -9.46 -7.76
C ALA A 67 9.24 -8.53 -8.46
N ILE A 68 10.50 -8.96 -8.55
CA ILE A 68 11.59 -8.22 -9.19
C ILE A 68 11.95 -8.92 -10.49
N ASP A 69 11.89 -8.18 -11.61
CA ASP A 69 12.48 -8.61 -12.87
C ASP A 69 13.66 -7.71 -13.23
N LYS A 70 14.87 -8.22 -13.02
CA LYS A 70 16.13 -7.51 -13.32
C LYS A 70 16.34 -7.28 -14.82
N LYS A 71 15.77 -8.15 -15.69
CA LYS A 71 15.93 -8.03 -17.15
C LYS A 71 15.00 -6.96 -17.71
N ALA A 72 13.74 -6.98 -17.29
CA ALA A 72 12.76 -5.96 -17.67
C ALA A 72 12.96 -4.65 -16.90
N LYS A 73 13.74 -4.65 -15.81
CA LYS A 73 13.89 -3.56 -14.85
C LYS A 73 12.57 -3.14 -14.26
N THR A 74 11.80 -4.09 -13.77
CA THR A 74 10.51 -3.85 -13.14
C THR A 74 10.48 -4.34 -11.70
N LEU A 75 9.76 -3.59 -10.86
CA LEU A 75 9.26 -4.04 -9.58
C LEU A 75 7.74 -4.10 -9.68
N THR A 76 7.15 -5.26 -9.44
CA THR A 76 5.70 -5.46 -9.44
C THR A 76 5.20 -5.58 -8.01
N VAL A 77 4.17 -4.83 -7.66
CA VAL A 77 3.41 -4.95 -6.42
C VAL A 77 2.04 -5.50 -6.77
N SER A 78 1.75 -6.71 -6.32
CA SER A 78 0.50 -7.42 -6.61
C SER A 78 -0.31 -7.63 -5.34
N ASP A 79 -1.64 -7.45 -5.42
CA ASP A 79 -2.58 -7.84 -4.38
C ASP A 79 -3.66 -8.79 -4.93
N ASN A 80 -4.27 -9.56 -4.05
CA ASN A 80 -5.47 -10.36 -4.35
C ASN A 80 -6.72 -9.76 -3.68
N GLY A 81 -6.75 -8.42 -3.57
CA GLY A 81 -7.86 -7.65 -3.02
C GLY A 81 -9.04 -7.49 -3.98
N ILE A 82 -9.80 -6.40 -3.79
CA ILE A 82 -11.05 -6.14 -4.52
C ILE A 82 -10.85 -5.92 -6.03
N GLY A 83 -9.68 -5.43 -6.46
CA GLY A 83 -9.44 -5.03 -7.83
C GLY A 83 -10.27 -3.84 -8.30
N MET A 84 -10.20 -3.53 -9.60
CA MET A 84 -10.88 -2.38 -10.21
C MET A 84 -11.52 -2.79 -11.53
N ASP A 85 -12.70 -2.23 -11.83
CA ASP A 85 -13.28 -2.22 -13.16
C ASP A 85 -12.83 -0.96 -13.94
N HIS A 86 -13.36 -0.75 -15.15
CA HIS A 86 -13.01 0.39 -16.00
C HIS A 86 -13.34 1.73 -15.35
N ASP A 87 -14.49 1.83 -14.69
CA ASP A 87 -14.94 3.08 -14.06
C ASP A 87 -14.14 3.39 -12.81
N ASP A 88 -13.80 2.34 -12.00
CA ASP A 88 -12.91 2.46 -10.86
C ASP A 88 -11.53 2.97 -11.29
N LEU A 89 -10.94 2.41 -12.36
CA LEU A 89 -9.65 2.86 -12.91
C LEU A 89 -9.68 4.34 -13.33
N THR A 90 -10.71 4.72 -14.08
CA THR A 90 -10.88 6.10 -14.53
C THR A 90 -11.07 7.04 -13.34
N GLY A 91 -11.86 6.61 -12.35
CA GLY A 91 -12.12 7.41 -11.16
C GLY A 91 -10.94 7.54 -10.21
N ALA A 92 -10.22 6.43 -9.94
CA ALA A 92 -9.15 6.37 -8.95
C ALA A 92 -7.79 6.83 -9.51
N LEU A 93 -7.46 6.46 -10.75
CA LEU A 93 -6.16 6.75 -11.36
C LEU A 93 -6.21 7.84 -12.42
N GLY A 94 -7.41 8.24 -12.87
CA GLY A 94 -7.60 9.32 -13.84
C GLY A 94 -7.85 10.69 -13.19
N THR A 95 -8.03 10.75 -11.87
CA THR A 95 -8.28 12.01 -11.15
C THR A 95 -7.30 12.15 -9.99
N ILE A 96 -6.40 13.14 -10.08
CA ILE A 96 -5.41 13.43 -9.04
C ILE A 96 -6.13 13.91 -7.78
N ALA A 97 -5.68 13.43 -6.61
CA ALA A 97 -6.24 13.73 -5.29
C ALA A 97 -7.69 13.24 -5.08
N ARG A 98 -8.11 12.23 -5.84
CA ARG A 98 -9.36 11.51 -5.57
C ARG A 98 -9.04 10.16 -4.95
N SER A 99 -9.50 9.92 -3.71
CA SER A 99 -9.29 8.66 -3.01
C SER A 99 -10.54 7.77 -3.13
N GLY A 100 -10.40 6.60 -3.73
CA GLY A 100 -11.42 5.55 -3.70
C GLY A 100 -11.63 5.00 -2.27
N THR A 101 -10.57 4.98 -1.49
CA THR A 101 -10.57 4.61 -0.06
C THR A 101 -11.42 5.59 0.76
N GLN A 102 -11.27 6.90 0.56
CA GLN A 102 -12.08 7.90 1.26
C GLN A 102 -13.58 7.78 0.91
N ALA A 103 -13.91 7.60 -0.36
CA ALA A 103 -15.29 7.42 -0.80
C ALA A 103 -15.93 6.17 -0.16
N PHE A 104 -15.18 5.09 -0.02
CA PHE A 104 -15.64 3.87 0.64
C PHE A 104 -15.82 4.07 2.17
N VAL A 105 -14.88 4.72 2.84
CA VAL A 105 -14.98 5.07 4.27
C VAL A 105 -16.19 5.96 4.53
N ASP A 106 -16.45 6.94 3.69
CA ASP A 106 -17.61 7.84 3.82
C ASP A 106 -18.94 7.09 3.67
N GLN A 107 -18.99 6.10 2.78
CA GLN A 107 -20.15 5.24 2.58
C GLN A 107 -20.44 4.38 3.82
N ILE A 108 -19.42 3.78 4.45
CA ILE A 108 -19.57 2.96 5.66
C ILE A 108 -19.94 3.84 6.86
N ASN A 109 -19.28 4.97 7.05
CA ASN A 109 -19.56 5.87 8.18
C ASN A 109 -20.99 6.45 8.12
N GLY A 110 -21.60 6.57 6.94
CA GLY A 110 -22.99 6.94 6.75
C GLY A 110 -23.99 5.86 7.23
N ALA A 111 -23.57 4.59 7.32
CA ALA A 111 -24.37 3.46 7.76
C ALA A 111 -24.28 3.17 9.29
N GLY A 112 -23.40 3.88 10.03
CA GLY A 112 -23.32 3.76 11.51
C GLY A 112 -22.62 2.51 12.04
N GLU A 113 -21.87 1.80 11.19
CA GLU A 113 -21.12 0.59 11.55
C GLU A 113 -19.64 0.89 11.88
N ASP A 114 -18.93 -0.11 12.42
CA ASP A 114 -17.55 -0.01 12.91
C ASP A 114 -16.60 0.65 11.88
N LYS A 115 -15.86 1.66 12.33
CA LYS A 115 -14.93 2.44 11.50
C LYS A 115 -13.79 1.57 11.00
N LEU A 116 -13.76 1.25 9.72
CA LEU A 116 -12.59 0.67 9.08
C LEU A 116 -11.47 1.74 9.02
N ALA A 117 -10.33 1.44 9.63
CA ALA A 117 -9.15 2.30 9.56
C ALA A 117 -8.36 1.96 8.29
N MET A 118 -8.62 2.69 7.21
CA MET A 118 -7.88 2.58 5.95
C MET A 118 -6.79 3.65 5.84
N ILE A 119 -5.71 3.35 5.14
CA ILE A 119 -4.47 4.14 5.15
C ILE A 119 -4.46 5.21 4.03
N GLY A 120 -4.91 4.89 2.83
CA GLY A 120 -4.79 5.72 1.62
C GLY A 120 -5.88 6.77 1.44
N GLN A 121 -5.97 7.78 2.32
CA GLN A 121 -7.08 8.75 2.32
C GLN A 121 -6.93 9.92 1.33
N PHE A 122 -5.72 10.25 0.86
CA PHE A 122 -5.45 11.49 0.11
C PHE A 122 -5.48 11.36 -1.40
N GLY A 123 -5.48 10.14 -1.96
CA GLY A 123 -5.53 9.90 -3.41
C GLY A 123 -4.32 10.41 -4.20
N VAL A 124 -3.18 10.63 -3.55
CA VAL A 124 -1.93 11.08 -4.18
C VAL A 124 -0.80 10.06 -4.06
N GLY A 125 -0.91 9.07 -3.17
CA GLY A 125 0.13 8.10 -2.87
C GLY A 125 0.58 7.29 -4.08
N PHE A 126 -0.35 6.86 -4.94
CA PHE A 126 -0.06 6.11 -6.16
C PHE A 126 0.92 6.84 -7.08
N TYR A 127 0.78 8.16 -7.22
CA TYR A 127 1.65 8.95 -8.12
C TYR A 127 3.09 9.05 -7.64
N SER A 128 3.38 8.71 -6.36
CA SER A 128 4.75 8.62 -5.85
C SER A 128 5.58 7.57 -6.61
N SER A 129 4.95 6.59 -7.25
CA SER A 129 5.62 5.60 -8.11
C SER A 129 6.43 6.24 -9.25
N PHE A 130 6.00 7.40 -9.75
CA PHE A 130 6.72 8.13 -10.79
C PHE A 130 8.02 8.81 -10.31
N ILE A 131 8.29 8.85 -9.00
CA ILE A 131 9.61 9.29 -8.47
C ILE A 131 10.72 8.36 -8.97
N VAL A 132 10.42 7.07 -9.14
CA VAL A 132 11.38 6.03 -9.50
C VAL A 132 11.10 5.41 -10.89
N ALA A 133 9.93 5.64 -11.45
CA ALA A 133 9.47 4.99 -12.67
C ALA A 133 9.53 5.92 -13.89
N LYS A 134 9.97 5.36 -15.02
CA LYS A 134 9.78 5.96 -16.35
C LYS A 134 8.39 5.66 -16.93
N LYS A 135 7.70 4.64 -16.40
CA LYS A 135 6.36 4.19 -16.80
C LYS A 135 5.77 3.35 -15.68
N VAL A 136 4.47 3.45 -15.45
CA VAL A 136 3.72 2.58 -14.55
C VAL A 136 2.56 1.94 -15.32
N GLU A 137 2.36 0.64 -15.11
CA GLU A 137 1.23 -0.11 -15.63
C GLU A 137 0.44 -0.69 -14.45
N VAL A 138 -0.88 -0.72 -14.58
CA VAL A 138 -1.78 -1.31 -13.59
C VAL A 138 -2.69 -2.30 -14.30
N LEU A 139 -2.44 -3.59 -14.08
CA LEU A 139 -3.26 -4.68 -14.56
C LEU A 139 -4.22 -5.10 -13.45
N THR A 140 -5.52 -5.05 -13.70
CA THR A 140 -6.50 -5.30 -12.64
C THR A 140 -7.75 -5.99 -13.14
N ARG A 141 -8.36 -6.81 -12.27
CA ARG A 141 -9.69 -7.41 -12.44
C ARG A 141 -10.46 -7.30 -11.13
N LYS A 142 -11.65 -6.74 -11.20
CA LYS A 142 -12.53 -6.57 -10.04
C LYS A 142 -13.09 -7.91 -9.57
N ALA A 143 -13.18 -8.11 -8.27
CA ALA A 143 -13.81 -9.28 -7.66
C ALA A 143 -15.26 -9.42 -8.13
N GLY A 144 -15.65 -10.65 -8.54
CA GLY A 144 -16.95 -10.95 -9.13
C GLY A 144 -17.11 -10.50 -10.59
N GLY A 145 -16.19 -9.69 -11.13
CA GLY A 145 -16.13 -9.31 -12.53
C GLY A 145 -15.37 -10.32 -13.40
N LYS A 146 -15.59 -10.24 -14.73
CA LYS A 146 -14.89 -11.07 -15.71
C LYS A 146 -13.85 -10.30 -16.50
N ASP A 147 -14.08 -8.99 -16.67
CA ASP A 147 -13.27 -8.14 -17.52
C ASP A 147 -12.05 -7.65 -16.76
N ALA A 148 -10.89 -7.75 -17.38
CA ALA A 148 -9.64 -7.22 -16.86
C ALA A 148 -9.19 -6.03 -17.71
N TRP A 149 -8.47 -5.11 -17.07
CA TRP A 149 -8.08 -3.84 -17.64
C TRP A 149 -6.61 -3.55 -17.38
N LEU A 150 -5.94 -2.98 -18.38
CA LEU A 150 -4.58 -2.46 -18.28
C LEU A 150 -4.60 -0.95 -18.42
N TRP A 151 -4.28 -0.26 -17.33
CA TRP A 151 -3.99 1.17 -17.31
C TRP A 151 -2.48 1.40 -17.47
N SER A 152 -2.07 2.45 -18.18
CA SER A 152 -0.66 2.76 -18.40
C SER A 152 -0.43 4.25 -18.53
N SER A 153 0.63 4.78 -17.87
CA SER A 153 1.07 6.16 -17.98
C SER A 153 2.58 6.29 -17.78
N ASP A 154 3.15 7.37 -18.33
CA ASP A 154 4.52 7.82 -18.06
C ASP A 154 4.59 8.97 -17.03
N GLY A 155 3.44 9.32 -16.42
CA GLY A 155 3.36 10.39 -15.41
C GLY A 155 3.35 11.81 -15.98
N ARG A 156 3.22 11.98 -17.30
CA ARG A 156 3.28 13.30 -17.97
C ARG A 156 1.90 13.88 -18.32
N GLY A 157 0.86 13.46 -17.59
CA GLY A 157 -0.50 14.02 -17.70
C GLY A 157 -1.43 13.23 -18.60
N GLU A 158 -0.96 12.17 -19.27
CA GLU A 158 -1.79 11.28 -20.08
C GLU A 158 -1.72 9.85 -19.58
N PHE A 159 -2.79 9.10 -19.80
CA PHE A 159 -2.86 7.67 -19.54
C PHE A 159 -3.69 6.95 -20.60
N THR A 160 -3.52 5.66 -20.71
CA THR A 160 -4.31 4.78 -21.55
C THR A 160 -4.99 3.70 -20.73
N ILE A 161 -6.19 3.26 -21.13
CA ILE A 161 -6.85 2.07 -20.59
C ILE A 161 -7.16 1.16 -21.77
N ALA A 162 -6.85 -0.12 -21.65
CA ALA A 162 -7.13 -1.14 -22.64
C ALA A 162 -7.70 -2.39 -21.97
N GLU A 163 -8.49 -3.17 -22.70
CA GLU A 163 -8.87 -4.52 -22.28
C GLU A 163 -7.63 -5.41 -22.16
N ALA A 164 -7.62 -6.27 -21.16
CA ALA A 164 -6.53 -7.17 -20.85
C ALA A 164 -7.04 -8.54 -20.37
N GLU A 165 -6.15 -9.48 -20.17
CA GLU A 165 -6.46 -10.79 -19.57
C GLU A 165 -5.81 -10.88 -18.19
N ARG A 166 -6.60 -11.29 -17.18
CA ARG A 166 -6.15 -11.60 -15.84
C ARG A 166 -7.10 -12.61 -15.20
N ASP A 167 -6.59 -13.78 -14.88
CA ASP A 167 -7.42 -14.91 -14.40
C ASP A 167 -7.94 -14.69 -12.98
N ALA A 168 -7.10 -14.15 -12.09
CA ALA A 168 -7.47 -13.89 -10.70
C ALA A 168 -7.91 -12.42 -10.48
N ARG A 169 -8.78 -12.17 -9.49
CA ARG A 169 -9.10 -10.82 -9.02
C ARG A 169 -7.87 -10.13 -8.42
N GLY A 170 -7.96 -8.81 -8.22
CA GLY A 170 -6.94 -7.99 -7.57
C GLY A 170 -6.18 -7.12 -8.56
N THR A 171 -5.05 -6.60 -8.15
CA THR A 171 -4.30 -5.59 -8.92
C THR A 171 -2.80 -5.89 -8.93
N ASP A 172 -2.17 -5.73 -10.10
CA ASP A 172 -0.72 -5.74 -10.27
C ASP A 172 -0.28 -4.34 -10.68
N VAL A 173 0.52 -3.67 -9.87
CA VAL A 173 1.17 -2.39 -10.20
C VAL A 173 2.59 -2.68 -10.65
N ILE A 174 2.86 -2.51 -11.94
CA ILE A 174 4.14 -2.79 -12.58
C ILE A 174 4.90 -1.48 -12.75
N VAL A 175 5.94 -1.31 -11.96
CA VAL A 175 6.79 -0.11 -11.92
C VAL A 175 8.01 -0.34 -12.81
N HIS A 176 8.03 0.27 -14.00
CA HIS A 176 9.19 0.25 -14.90
C HIS A 176 10.23 1.26 -14.42
N LEU A 177 11.25 0.80 -13.74
CA LEU A 177 12.24 1.65 -13.09
C LEU A 177 13.06 2.48 -14.11
N ASP A 178 13.36 3.71 -13.74
CA ASP A 178 14.27 4.57 -14.50
C ASP A 178 15.72 4.12 -14.31
N LYS A 179 16.62 4.52 -15.23
CA LYS A 179 18.03 4.09 -15.33
C LYS A 179 18.87 4.29 -14.06
N LYS A 180 18.47 5.20 -13.17
CA LYS A 180 19.18 5.52 -11.93
C LYS A 180 18.56 4.89 -10.68
N GLN A 181 17.58 4.00 -10.84
CA GLN A 181 16.81 3.45 -9.74
C GLN A 181 17.02 1.93 -9.57
N ASP A 182 18.14 1.40 -10.09
CA ASP A 182 18.49 -0.02 -10.04
C ASP A 182 18.62 -0.56 -8.58
N GLU A 183 18.73 0.33 -7.59
CA GLU A 183 18.70 -0.05 -6.17
C GLU A 183 17.43 -0.81 -5.76
N PHE A 184 16.29 -0.51 -6.41
CA PHE A 184 15.01 -1.19 -6.15
C PHE A 184 14.86 -2.53 -6.89
N LEU A 185 15.90 -2.98 -7.60
CA LEU A 185 16.04 -4.35 -8.14
C LEU A 185 16.83 -5.26 -7.17
N ASP A 186 17.29 -4.75 -6.03
CA ASP A 186 17.97 -5.53 -5.00
C ASP A 186 16.97 -6.03 -3.96
N PRO A 187 16.79 -7.36 -3.80
CA PRO A 187 15.92 -7.95 -2.79
C PRO A 187 16.19 -7.45 -1.35
N VAL A 188 17.47 -7.21 -1.00
CA VAL A 188 17.84 -6.72 0.33
C VAL A 188 17.35 -5.29 0.55
N ARG A 189 17.44 -4.45 -0.48
CA ARG A 189 16.92 -3.09 -0.45
C ARG A 189 15.40 -3.07 -0.25
N ILE A 190 14.66 -3.91 -1.00
CA ILE A 190 13.21 -4.06 -0.89
C ILE A 190 12.83 -4.52 0.53
N GLU A 191 13.50 -5.54 1.06
CA GLU A 191 13.27 -6.00 2.42
C GLU A 191 13.47 -4.89 3.45
N THR A 192 14.53 -4.11 3.32
CA THR A 192 14.82 -2.97 4.22
C THR A 192 13.70 -1.94 4.18
N VAL A 193 13.22 -1.56 3.00
CA VAL A 193 12.13 -0.59 2.83
C VAL A 193 10.83 -1.11 3.44
N VAL A 194 10.49 -2.38 3.19
CA VAL A 194 9.26 -3.00 3.74
C VAL A 194 9.33 -3.03 5.26
N LYS A 195 10.43 -3.48 5.85
CA LYS A 195 10.60 -3.51 7.32
C LYS A 195 10.52 -2.13 7.95
N GLN A 196 11.11 -1.13 7.31
CA GLN A 196 11.13 0.24 7.84
C GLN A 196 9.75 0.91 7.78
N HIS A 197 8.97 0.69 6.72
CA HIS A 197 7.78 1.49 6.43
C HIS A 197 6.46 0.72 6.44
N SER A 198 6.48 -0.61 6.32
CA SER A 198 5.29 -1.44 6.11
C SER A 198 5.22 -2.68 6.99
N ASP A 199 6.10 -2.82 7.99
CA ASP A 199 6.15 -3.98 8.89
C ASP A 199 4.87 -4.17 9.70
N HIS A 200 4.18 -3.06 9.99
CA HIS A 200 2.95 -3.00 10.77
C HIS A 200 1.68 -3.38 9.97
N ILE A 201 1.77 -3.56 8.67
CA ILE A 201 0.61 -3.92 7.83
C ILE A 201 0.16 -5.34 8.14
N SER A 202 -1.16 -5.53 8.35
CA SER A 202 -1.75 -6.80 8.76
C SER A 202 -1.79 -7.86 7.66
N ILE A 203 -1.60 -7.46 6.40
CA ILE A 203 -1.53 -8.34 5.24
C ILE A 203 -0.08 -8.80 5.04
N PRO A 204 0.19 -10.11 4.85
CA PRO A 204 1.52 -10.59 4.53
C PRO A 204 2.07 -9.97 3.26
N VAL A 205 3.27 -9.39 3.33
CA VAL A 205 4.04 -8.87 2.18
C VAL A 205 5.10 -9.90 1.83
N VAL A 206 4.95 -10.53 0.69
CA VAL A 206 5.77 -11.68 0.25
C VAL A 206 6.64 -11.26 -0.93
N LEU A 207 7.94 -11.39 -0.80
CA LEU A 207 8.88 -11.23 -1.91
C LEU A 207 9.03 -12.58 -2.63
N LYS A 208 8.76 -12.58 -3.94
CA LYS A 208 8.97 -13.74 -4.80
C LYS A 208 10.45 -14.05 -4.93
N GLY A 209 10.79 -15.35 -4.82
CA GLY A 209 12.15 -15.83 -5.06
C GLY A 209 12.63 -15.62 -6.51
N GLU A 210 13.93 -15.47 -6.70
CA GLU A 210 14.53 -15.44 -8.04
C GLU A 210 14.45 -16.85 -8.67
N GLY A 211 13.51 -17.07 -9.58
CA GLY A 211 13.28 -18.35 -10.27
C GLY A 211 11.80 -18.69 -10.23
N GLY A 212 11.09 -18.34 -11.29
CA GLY A 212 9.69 -18.70 -11.44
C GLY A 212 9.47 -20.20 -11.25
N ASP A 213 8.27 -20.60 -10.97
CA ASP A 213 7.60 -21.88 -10.65
C ASP A 213 8.32 -23.24 -10.83
N GLU A 214 9.59 -23.31 -11.25
CA GLU A 214 10.29 -24.56 -11.60
C GLU A 214 11.50 -24.95 -10.74
N ALA A 215 11.87 -24.20 -9.69
CA ALA A 215 13.03 -24.55 -8.85
C ALA A 215 12.65 -24.87 -7.40
N GLN A 216 12.08 -26.03 -7.14
CA GLN A 216 12.16 -26.69 -5.84
C GLN A 216 13.62 -27.09 -5.56
N GLY A 217 14.41 -26.18 -5.03
CA GLY A 217 15.78 -26.50 -4.63
C GLY A 217 16.51 -25.32 -4.00
N LYS A 218 16.58 -25.31 -2.68
CA LYS A 218 17.50 -24.59 -1.79
C LYS A 218 17.87 -23.15 -2.20
N ASP A 219 17.34 -22.18 -1.46
CA ASP A 219 17.63 -20.74 -1.43
C ASP A 219 16.84 -19.78 -2.35
N GLY A 220 15.80 -20.21 -3.06
CA GLY A 220 15.02 -19.35 -3.94
C GLY A 220 13.51 -19.30 -3.65
N GLY A 221 13.06 -19.68 -2.47
CA GLY A 221 11.64 -19.67 -2.10
C GLY A 221 11.08 -18.28 -1.78
N ASP A 222 9.76 -18.15 -1.85
CA ASP A 222 9.03 -16.94 -1.44
C ASP A 222 9.36 -16.59 0.02
N LYS A 223 9.60 -15.30 0.31
CA LYS A 223 9.96 -14.80 1.64
C LYS A 223 8.94 -13.78 2.13
N THR A 224 8.30 -14.03 3.27
CA THR A 224 7.50 -13.00 3.95
C THR A 224 8.41 -11.96 4.58
N LEU A 225 8.21 -10.69 4.26
CA LEU A 225 9.08 -9.59 4.64
C LEU A 225 8.63 -8.86 5.90
N ASN A 226 7.31 -8.80 6.17
CA ASN A 226 6.75 -8.12 7.32
C ASN A 226 6.27 -9.11 8.39
N THR A 227 6.08 -8.62 9.62
CA THR A 227 5.54 -9.44 10.72
C THR A 227 4.03 -9.67 10.62
N ALA A 228 3.35 -8.95 9.73
CA ALA A 228 1.90 -9.01 9.45
C ALA A 228 1.02 -8.92 10.71
N SER A 229 1.51 -8.27 11.77
CA SER A 229 0.75 -8.05 12.99
C SER A 229 1.11 -6.71 13.63
N ALA A 230 0.17 -5.77 13.59
CA ALA A 230 0.33 -4.51 14.29
C ALA A 230 0.31 -4.76 15.81
N LEU A 231 1.47 -4.65 16.46
CA LEU A 231 1.63 -4.98 17.89
C LEU A 231 0.63 -4.20 18.75
N TRP A 232 0.36 -2.96 18.41
CA TRP A 232 -0.56 -2.09 19.17
C TRP A 232 -2.03 -2.49 19.08
N THR A 233 -2.43 -3.27 18.08
CA THR A 233 -3.81 -3.76 17.94
C THR A 233 -4.06 -5.06 18.68
N ARG A 234 -3.00 -5.75 19.14
CA ARG A 234 -3.11 -7.02 19.86
C ARG A 234 -3.50 -6.79 21.32
N ASP A 235 -4.17 -7.78 21.91
CA ASP A 235 -4.44 -7.75 23.36
C ASP A 235 -3.11 -7.69 24.14
N LYS A 236 -3.01 -6.73 25.07
CA LYS A 236 -1.84 -6.56 25.96
C LYS A 236 -1.38 -7.85 26.61
N LYS A 237 -2.34 -8.73 26.98
CA LYS A 237 -2.06 -10.01 27.63
C LYS A 237 -1.37 -11.00 26.70
N SER A 238 -1.48 -10.81 25.40
CA SER A 238 -0.87 -11.67 24.38
C SER A 238 0.54 -11.21 23.96
N ILE A 239 0.99 -10.04 24.45
CA ILE A 239 2.27 -9.44 24.05
C ILE A 239 3.29 -9.63 25.18
N THR A 240 4.45 -10.20 24.83
CA THR A 240 5.54 -10.36 25.77
C THR A 240 6.38 -9.08 25.91
N LYS A 241 7.15 -8.97 26.99
CA LYS A 241 8.07 -7.84 27.17
C LYS A 241 9.12 -7.77 26.05
N ASP A 242 9.59 -8.92 25.59
CA ASP A 242 10.57 -8.99 24.50
C ASP A 242 9.99 -8.46 23.18
N GLN A 243 8.72 -8.75 22.88
CA GLN A 243 8.04 -8.18 21.72
C GLN A 243 7.89 -6.66 21.79
N TYR A 244 7.58 -6.10 22.97
CA TYR A 244 7.58 -4.64 23.15
C TYR A 244 8.98 -4.04 22.97
N LYS A 245 10.02 -4.68 23.48
CA LYS A 245 11.41 -4.24 23.33
C LYS A 245 11.86 -4.30 21.88
N GLU A 246 11.57 -5.39 21.19
CA GLU A 246 11.90 -5.55 19.77
C GLU A 246 11.20 -4.48 18.92
N PHE A 247 9.92 -4.23 19.18
CA PHE A 247 9.17 -3.18 18.50
C PHE A 247 9.71 -1.78 18.82
N TYR A 248 10.09 -1.51 20.08
CA TYR A 248 10.75 -0.26 20.47
C TYR A 248 12.06 -0.07 19.68
N SER A 249 12.92 -1.07 19.64
CA SER A 249 14.17 -1.02 18.89
C SER A 249 13.95 -0.79 17.40
N HIS A 250 12.90 -1.39 16.85
CA HIS A 250 12.51 -1.19 15.45
C HIS A 250 12.06 0.25 15.14
N VAL A 251 11.22 0.83 15.99
CA VAL A 251 10.65 2.18 15.78
C VAL A 251 11.64 3.29 16.13
N SER A 252 12.41 3.11 17.23
CA SER A 252 13.36 4.13 17.71
C SER A 252 14.74 4.04 17.06
N HIS A 253 15.06 2.89 16.41
CA HIS A 253 16.40 2.53 15.95
C HIS A 253 17.44 2.53 17.09
N ALA A 254 17.01 2.38 18.35
CA ALA A 254 17.85 2.34 19.53
C ALA A 254 18.10 0.90 19.98
N PHE A 255 19.24 0.67 20.63
CA PHE A 255 19.65 -0.65 21.16
C PHE A 255 19.37 -0.79 22.65
N ASP A 256 18.82 0.27 23.30
CA ASP A 256 18.46 0.28 24.70
C ASP A 256 17.02 -0.24 24.94
N GLU A 257 16.58 -0.25 26.19
CA GLU A 257 15.22 -0.63 26.57
C GLU A 257 14.41 0.63 26.88
N PRO A 258 13.13 0.68 26.52
CA PRO A 258 12.28 1.82 26.86
C PRO A 258 12.14 1.93 28.39
N TRP A 259 12.28 3.13 28.93
CA TRP A 259 12.02 3.40 30.35
C TRP A 259 10.56 3.13 30.72
N LEU A 260 9.63 3.44 29.81
CA LEU A 260 8.20 3.20 30.00
C LEU A 260 7.54 2.83 28.66
N THR A 261 6.67 1.83 28.70
CA THR A 261 5.79 1.44 27.60
C THR A 261 4.35 1.70 28.01
N LEU A 262 3.65 2.52 27.23
CA LEU A 262 2.23 2.83 27.41
C LEU A 262 1.45 2.23 26.22
N HIS A 263 0.68 1.20 26.50
CA HIS A 263 -0.20 0.57 25.50
C HIS A 263 -1.65 0.75 25.96
N ASN A 264 -2.45 1.50 25.21
CA ASN A 264 -3.82 1.83 25.55
C ASN A 264 -4.75 1.48 24.39
N ALA A 265 -5.88 0.87 24.73
CA ALA A 265 -7.03 0.74 23.86
C ALA A 265 -8.17 1.54 24.51
N VAL A 266 -8.75 2.45 23.76
CA VAL A 266 -9.86 3.30 24.21
C VAL A 266 -11.05 3.03 23.29
N GLU A 267 -12.16 2.66 23.88
CA GLU A 267 -13.45 2.44 23.21
C GLU A 267 -14.39 3.56 23.59
N GLY A 268 -15.01 4.23 22.60
CA GLY A 268 -15.93 5.33 22.83
C GLY A 268 -16.45 5.90 21.51
N VAL A 269 -16.86 7.17 21.54
CA VAL A 269 -17.28 7.90 20.32
C VAL A 269 -16.14 7.94 19.29
N VAL A 270 -14.90 7.95 19.76
CA VAL A 270 -13.69 7.74 18.97
C VAL A 270 -12.94 6.59 19.62
N SER A 271 -12.84 5.46 18.91
CA SER A 271 -12.04 4.31 19.33
C SER A 271 -10.65 4.42 18.76
N TYR A 272 -9.62 4.23 19.60
CA TYR A 272 -8.23 4.21 19.14
C TYR A 272 -7.39 3.28 20.01
N THR A 273 -6.32 2.75 19.43
CA THR A 273 -5.25 2.08 20.17
C THR A 273 -3.97 2.88 20.03
N SER A 274 -3.19 2.95 21.11
CA SER A 274 -1.90 3.65 21.11
C SER A 274 -0.84 2.83 21.81
N LEU A 275 0.34 2.80 21.22
CA LEU A 275 1.55 2.23 21.82
C LEU A 275 2.63 3.32 21.80
N LEU A 276 2.99 3.79 22.99
CA LEU A 276 3.96 4.86 23.18
C LEU A 276 5.14 4.33 24.00
N PHE A 277 6.33 4.78 23.64
CA PHE A 277 7.55 4.47 24.38
C PHE A 277 8.21 5.75 24.85
N ILE A 278 8.69 5.73 26.09
CA ILE A 278 9.56 6.76 26.63
C ILE A 278 10.97 6.17 26.67
N PRO A 279 11.94 6.75 25.94
CA PRO A 279 13.32 6.26 25.98
C PRO A 279 13.95 6.52 27.33
N PRO A 280 15.00 5.77 27.73
CA PRO A 280 15.67 5.92 29.02
C PRO A 280 16.50 7.20 29.11
N SER A 281 16.89 7.77 27.96
CA SER A 281 17.64 9.00 27.85
C SER A 281 17.03 9.89 26.76
N GLN A 282 17.26 11.20 26.85
CA GLN A 282 16.83 12.15 25.84
C GLN A 282 17.46 11.80 24.47
N PRO A 283 16.66 11.64 23.41
CA PRO A 283 17.20 11.48 22.06
C PRO A 283 18.00 12.72 21.64
N PHE A 284 19.07 12.49 20.89
CA PHE A 284 19.90 13.58 20.37
C PHE A 284 19.21 14.33 19.22
#